data_7d890a97e07857c6819acf387878a885
#
_entry.id   7d890a97e07857c6819acf387878a885
#
_cell.length_a   1.000
_cell.length_b   1.000
_cell.length_c   1.000
_cell.angle_alpha   90.00
_cell.angle_beta   90.00
_cell.angle_gamma   90.00
#
_symmetry.space_group_name_H-M   'P 1'
#
loop_
_entity.id
_entity.type
_entity.pdbx_description
1 polymer ?
#
loop_
_entity_poly.entity_id
_entity_poly.type
_entity_poly.pdbx_seq_one_letter_code
_entity_poly.pdbx_strand_id
1 'polypeptide(L)'
;DELREKRGMTYGVGSYFNPLRAPGPFVISFQTKQEQAWEALDITTEILKNFIDNGPNAKQVDQAKRYFIGAFALNVDSNGELLNYYSNINFYDLPLNYIDSFSDRVTAVTVDQIKDAIKRRMSLDKAVSVIVGPAKLLDEPNG
;
A
#
# COMPACT_ATOMS: atom_id res chain seq x y z
N ASP A 1 -7.07 0.30 -9.98
CA ASP A 1 -7.95 -0.04 -11.12
C ASP A 1 -9.40 0.39 -10.87
N GLU A 2 -10.04 0.06 -9.71
CA GLU A 2 -11.47 0.30 -9.49
C GLU A 2 -11.84 1.79 -9.58
N LEU A 3 -11.21 2.66 -8.80
CA LEU A 3 -11.48 4.09 -8.78
C LEU A 3 -11.01 4.80 -10.04
N ARG A 4 -9.88 4.38 -10.61
CA ARG A 4 -9.27 5.05 -11.76
C ARG A 4 -9.80 4.54 -13.09
N GLU A 5 -9.65 3.25 -13.36
CA GLU A 5 -9.91 2.68 -14.69
C GLU A 5 -11.39 2.38 -14.94
N LYS A 6 -12.08 1.85 -13.93
CA LYS A 6 -13.49 1.49 -14.10
C LYS A 6 -14.46 2.63 -13.85
N ARG A 7 -14.15 3.54 -12.93
CA ARG A 7 -15.08 4.61 -12.52
C ARG A 7 -14.63 6.02 -12.91
N GLY A 8 -13.38 6.21 -13.30
CA GLY A 8 -12.87 7.51 -13.69
C GLY A 8 -12.92 8.58 -12.59
N MET A 9 -12.97 8.16 -11.32
CA MET A 9 -13.15 9.06 -10.17
C MET A 9 -11.86 9.74 -9.73
N THR A 10 -10.71 9.22 -10.12
CA THR A 10 -9.39 9.75 -9.75
C THR A 10 -8.40 9.62 -10.89
N TYR A 11 -7.44 10.55 -10.97
CA TYR A 11 -6.28 10.44 -11.86
C TYR A 11 -5.20 9.51 -11.29
N GLY A 12 -5.16 9.34 -9.97
CA GLY A 12 -4.21 8.47 -9.30
C GLY A 12 -4.68 8.08 -7.91
N VAL A 13 -4.51 6.82 -7.59
CA VAL A 13 -4.70 6.27 -6.27
C VAL A 13 -3.46 5.48 -5.89
N GLY A 14 -2.94 5.73 -4.72
CA GLY A 14 -1.78 5.03 -4.18
C GLY A 14 -2.07 4.43 -2.83
N SER A 15 -1.38 3.34 -2.52
CA SER A 15 -1.36 2.78 -1.17
C SER A 15 0.06 2.37 -0.81
N TYR A 16 0.45 2.63 0.42
CA TYR A 16 1.80 2.33 0.90
C TYR A 16 1.83 2.13 2.41
N PHE A 17 2.80 1.36 2.86
CA PHE A 17 3.18 1.35 4.27
C PHE A 17 4.19 2.47 4.49
N ASN A 18 4.01 3.23 5.56
CA ASN A 18 5.00 4.20 6.00
C ASN A 18 5.83 3.55 7.13
N PRO A 19 6.94 2.89 6.80
CA PRO A 19 7.72 2.17 7.80
C PRO A 19 8.41 3.17 8.74
N LEU A 20 8.32 2.88 10.04
CA LEU A 20 9.02 3.60 11.10
C LEU A 20 9.80 2.58 11.93
N ARG A 21 10.63 3.02 12.88
CA ARG A 21 11.24 2.10 13.87
C ARG A 21 10.17 1.42 14.74
N ALA A 22 9.08 2.11 15.01
CA ALA A 22 7.82 1.55 15.52
C ALA A 22 6.87 1.22 14.36
N PRO A 23 5.81 0.41 14.58
CA PRO A 23 4.81 0.17 13.55
C PRO A 23 4.23 1.47 12.99
N GLY A 24 4.39 1.69 11.71
CA GLY A 24 3.84 2.85 10.99
C GLY A 24 2.48 2.56 10.37
N PRO A 25 1.77 3.58 9.88
CA PRO A 25 0.46 3.43 9.27
C PRO A 25 0.55 2.81 7.87
N PHE A 26 -0.52 2.11 7.49
CA PHE A 26 -0.86 1.86 6.10
C PHE A 26 -1.70 3.04 5.61
N VAL A 27 -1.31 3.63 4.50
CA VAL A 27 -1.96 4.84 3.95
C VAL A 27 -2.54 4.53 2.59
N ILE A 28 -3.76 4.96 2.35
CA ILE A 28 -4.36 5.03 1.02
C ILE A 28 -4.60 6.52 0.74
N SER A 29 -4.14 6.98 -0.40
CA SER A 29 -4.27 8.39 -0.80
C SER A 29 -4.74 8.48 -2.24
N PHE A 30 -5.70 9.37 -2.49
CA PHE A 30 -6.19 9.68 -3.82
C PHE A 30 -6.72 11.12 -3.88
N GLN A 31 -6.85 11.63 -5.10
CA GLN A 31 -7.48 12.91 -5.38
C GLN A 31 -8.69 12.67 -6.27
N THR A 32 -9.80 13.30 -5.94
CA THR A 32 -11.05 13.15 -6.68
C THR A 32 -11.77 14.50 -6.80
N LYS A 33 -12.81 14.55 -7.62
CA LYS A 33 -13.68 15.72 -7.69
C LYS A 33 -14.46 15.87 -6.38
N GLN A 34 -14.78 17.11 -6.03
CA GLN A 34 -15.52 17.43 -4.81
C GLN A 34 -16.81 16.61 -4.69
N GLU A 35 -17.58 16.55 -5.75
CA GLU A 35 -18.90 15.90 -5.78
C GLU A 35 -18.83 14.38 -5.61
N GLN A 36 -17.66 13.79 -5.80
CA GLN A 36 -17.41 12.36 -5.74
C GLN A 36 -16.61 11.91 -4.51
N ALA A 37 -16.25 12.87 -3.62
CA ALA A 37 -15.29 12.58 -2.54
C ALA A 37 -15.81 11.53 -1.57
N TRP A 38 -17.05 11.62 -1.14
CA TRP A 38 -17.67 10.68 -0.22
C TRP A 38 -17.89 9.33 -0.88
N GLU A 39 -18.42 9.30 -2.10
CA GLU A 39 -18.59 8.05 -2.85
C GLU A 39 -17.24 7.34 -3.07
N ALA A 40 -16.18 8.08 -3.39
CA ALA A 40 -14.85 7.50 -3.55
C ALA A 40 -14.28 6.95 -2.24
N LEU A 41 -14.58 7.59 -1.10
CA LEU A 41 -14.21 7.10 0.22
C LEU A 41 -14.95 5.80 0.54
N ASP A 42 -16.26 5.74 0.31
CA ASP A 42 -17.08 4.54 0.56
C ASP A 42 -16.58 3.35 -0.27
N ILE A 43 -16.36 3.55 -1.57
CA ILE A 43 -15.82 2.53 -2.45
C ILE A 43 -14.44 2.05 -1.99
N THR A 44 -13.58 2.99 -1.57
CA THR A 44 -12.24 2.66 -1.06
C THR A 44 -12.34 1.82 0.21
N THR A 45 -13.26 2.17 1.10
CA THR A 45 -13.50 1.45 2.36
C THR A 45 -14.02 0.04 2.09
N GLU A 46 -14.95 -0.11 1.13
CA GLU A 46 -15.47 -1.42 0.72
C GLU A 46 -14.39 -2.32 0.12
N ILE A 47 -13.55 -1.76 -0.76
CA ILE A 47 -12.41 -2.49 -1.36
C ILE A 47 -11.44 -2.93 -0.27
N LEU A 48 -11.11 -2.03 0.68
CA LEU A 48 -10.22 -2.34 1.78
C LEU A 48 -10.81 -3.42 2.68
N LYS A 49 -12.10 -3.33 3.01
CA LYS A 49 -12.81 -4.35 3.76
C LYS A 49 -12.72 -5.70 3.10
N ASN A 50 -13.05 -5.78 1.82
CA ASN A 50 -12.96 -7.03 1.06
C ASN A 50 -11.52 -7.58 1.03
N PHE A 51 -10.51 -6.72 0.92
CA PHE A 51 -9.11 -7.13 0.97
C PHE A 51 -8.69 -7.66 2.34
N ILE A 52 -9.18 -7.05 3.43
CA ILE A 52 -8.92 -7.53 4.80
C ILE A 52 -9.57 -8.89 5.03
N ASP A 53 -10.82 -9.07 4.59
CA ASP A 53 -11.59 -10.28 4.81
C ASP A 53 -11.05 -11.47 3.99
N ASN A 54 -10.71 -11.26 2.74
CA ASN A 54 -10.38 -12.32 1.78
C ASN A 54 -8.88 -12.45 1.48
N GLY A 55 -8.13 -11.35 1.60
CA GLY A 55 -6.74 -11.26 1.20
C GLY A 55 -6.52 -11.40 -0.31
N PRO A 56 -5.27 -11.43 -0.76
CA PRO A 56 -4.93 -11.65 -2.16
C PRO A 56 -5.07 -13.13 -2.54
N ASN A 57 -5.33 -13.38 -3.83
CA ASN A 57 -5.25 -14.72 -4.39
C ASN A 57 -3.82 -15.05 -4.87
N ALA A 58 -3.56 -16.32 -5.20
CA ALA A 58 -2.24 -16.79 -5.62
C ALA A 58 -1.71 -16.08 -6.86
N LYS A 59 -2.57 -15.78 -7.85
CA LYS A 59 -2.19 -15.07 -9.07
C LYS A 59 -1.73 -13.64 -8.78
N GLN A 60 -2.44 -12.93 -7.90
CA GLN A 60 -2.07 -11.58 -7.47
C GLN A 60 -0.73 -11.56 -6.74
N VAL A 61 -0.50 -12.52 -5.86
CA VAL A 61 0.77 -12.65 -5.14
C VAL A 61 1.92 -12.95 -6.09
N ASP A 62 1.73 -13.84 -7.05
CA ASP A 62 2.75 -14.17 -8.04
C ASP A 62 3.08 -12.97 -8.96
N GLN A 63 2.07 -12.24 -9.40
CA GLN A 63 2.28 -11.00 -10.16
C GLN A 63 3.04 -9.94 -9.35
N ALA A 64 2.68 -9.76 -8.08
CA ALA A 64 3.38 -8.83 -7.20
C ALA A 64 4.85 -9.22 -6.98
N LYS A 65 5.14 -10.51 -6.76
CA LYS A 65 6.51 -11.00 -6.63
C LYS A 65 7.35 -10.69 -7.87
N ARG A 66 6.84 -11.00 -9.05
CA ARG A 66 7.56 -10.69 -10.32
C ARG A 66 7.81 -9.20 -10.47
N TYR A 67 6.83 -8.37 -10.13
CA TYR A 67 6.98 -6.93 -10.18
C TYR A 67 8.07 -6.44 -9.21
N PHE A 68 8.04 -6.87 -7.94
CA PHE A 68 9.01 -6.44 -6.94
C PHE A 68 10.43 -6.88 -7.28
N ILE A 69 10.61 -8.12 -7.73
CA ILE A 69 11.94 -8.63 -8.11
C ILE A 69 12.46 -7.88 -9.34
N GLY A 70 11.63 -7.66 -10.36
CA GLY A 70 12.02 -6.94 -11.55
C GLY A 70 12.33 -5.45 -11.28
N ALA A 71 11.48 -4.77 -10.50
CA ALA A 71 11.70 -3.38 -10.12
C ALA A 71 12.95 -3.21 -9.25
N PHE A 72 13.22 -4.15 -8.34
CA PHE A 72 14.41 -4.12 -7.50
C PHE A 72 15.69 -4.17 -8.32
N ALA A 73 15.77 -5.05 -9.32
CA ALA A 73 16.93 -5.17 -10.18
C ALA A 73 17.24 -3.87 -10.96
N LEU A 74 16.20 -3.09 -11.30
CA LEU A 74 16.34 -1.80 -11.99
C LEU A 74 16.71 -0.64 -11.06
N ASN A 75 16.42 -0.76 -9.76
CA ASN A 75 16.62 0.31 -8.78
C ASN A 75 17.95 0.23 -8.03
N VAL A 76 18.79 -0.78 -8.30
CA VAL A 76 20.09 -0.97 -7.62
C VAL A 76 21.25 -0.70 -8.60
N ASP A 77 21.04 0.13 -9.61
CA ASP A 77 21.99 0.34 -10.69
C ASP A 77 22.90 1.58 -10.51
N SER A 78 22.64 2.40 -9.48
CA SER A 78 23.43 3.61 -9.22
C SER A 78 23.99 3.67 -7.80
N ASN A 79 25.12 4.38 -7.64
CA ASN A 79 25.73 4.61 -6.33
C ASN A 79 24.80 5.37 -5.37
N GLY A 80 23.93 6.25 -5.88
CA GLY A 80 22.96 6.98 -5.09
C GLY A 80 21.90 6.05 -4.49
N GLU A 81 21.36 5.13 -5.31
CA GLU A 81 20.40 4.14 -4.86
C GLU A 81 21.02 3.15 -3.87
N LEU A 82 22.23 2.68 -4.13
CA LEU A 82 22.96 1.84 -3.18
C LEU A 82 23.15 2.53 -1.82
N LEU A 83 23.50 3.82 -1.82
CA LEU A 83 23.62 4.60 -0.57
C LEU A 83 22.29 4.66 0.17
N ASN A 84 21.18 4.88 -0.50
CA ASN A 84 19.84 4.88 0.08
C ASN A 84 19.50 3.53 0.71
N TYR A 85 19.78 2.42 0.01
CA TYR A 85 19.57 1.07 0.54
C TYR A 85 20.41 0.80 1.79
N TYR A 86 21.69 1.11 1.77
CA TYR A 86 22.56 0.91 2.94
C TYR A 86 22.19 1.83 4.10
N SER A 87 21.74 3.05 3.83
CA SER A 87 21.21 3.94 4.86
C SER A 87 19.97 3.37 5.53
N ASN A 88 19.05 2.79 4.77
CA ASN A 88 17.87 2.12 5.30
C ASN A 88 18.23 0.85 6.09
N ILE A 89 19.17 0.03 5.59
CA ILE A 89 19.67 -1.16 6.27
C ILE A 89 20.21 -0.76 7.65
N ASN A 90 21.04 0.28 7.73
CA ASN A 90 21.57 0.76 8.98
C ASN A 90 20.49 1.37 9.89
N PHE A 91 19.57 2.15 9.34
CA PHE A 91 18.49 2.77 10.12
C PHE A 91 17.54 1.75 10.77
N TYR A 92 17.27 0.64 10.10
CA TYR A 92 16.37 -0.41 10.59
C TYR A 92 17.09 -1.60 11.22
N ASP A 93 18.40 -1.52 11.44
CA ASP A 93 19.23 -2.59 12.00
C ASP A 93 19.07 -3.92 11.22
N LEU A 94 19.00 -3.84 9.89
CA LEU A 94 18.88 -4.99 9.01
C LEU A 94 20.25 -5.63 8.74
N PRO A 95 20.30 -6.93 8.40
CA PRO A 95 21.56 -7.58 8.08
C PRO A 95 22.18 -7.02 6.80
N LEU A 96 23.52 -6.94 6.71
CA LEU A 96 24.23 -6.35 5.57
C LEU A 96 23.92 -7.05 4.23
N ASN A 97 23.63 -8.35 4.25
CA ASN A 97 23.23 -9.12 3.07
C ASN A 97 21.73 -8.95 2.71
N TYR A 98 21.06 -7.92 3.26
CA TYR A 98 19.63 -7.69 3.03
C TYR A 98 19.31 -7.47 1.55
N ILE A 99 20.19 -6.80 0.82
CA ILE A 99 20.06 -6.56 -0.63
C ILE A 99 20.21 -7.90 -1.37
N ASP A 100 21.26 -8.64 -1.10
CA ASP A 100 21.57 -9.91 -1.80
C ASP A 100 20.46 -10.96 -1.64
N SER A 101 19.85 -11.01 -0.46
CA SER A 101 18.77 -11.95 -0.13
C SER A 101 17.36 -11.47 -0.51
N PHE A 102 17.21 -10.29 -1.13
CA PHE A 102 15.89 -9.69 -1.39
C PHE A 102 15.01 -10.59 -2.25
N SER A 103 15.52 -11.05 -3.39
CA SER A 103 14.76 -11.88 -4.33
C SER A 103 14.33 -13.22 -3.72
N ASP A 104 15.20 -13.84 -2.95
CA ASP A 104 14.91 -15.12 -2.26
C ASP A 104 13.82 -14.93 -1.20
N ARG A 105 13.91 -13.85 -0.41
CA ARG A 105 12.90 -13.54 0.60
C ARG A 105 11.54 -13.21 -0.02
N VAL A 106 11.50 -12.43 -1.10
CA VAL A 106 10.26 -12.15 -1.82
C VAL A 106 9.67 -13.44 -2.40
N THR A 107 10.51 -14.29 -2.98
CA THR A 107 10.07 -15.58 -3.53
C THR A 107 9.50 -16.50 -2.46
N ALA A 108 10.08 -16.53 -1.28
CA ALA A 108 9.65 -17.38 -0.17
C ALA A 108 8.31 -16.98 0.47
N VAL A 109 7.83 -15.73 0.30
CA VAL A 109 6.56 -15.27 0.87
C VAL A 109 5.40 -16.10 0.34
N THR A 110 4.51 -16.58 1.22
CA THR A 110 3.31 -17.32 0.84
C THR A 110 2.03 -16.50 0.92
N VAL A 111 0.98 -16.94 0.24
CA VAL A 111 -0.36 -16.34 0.31
C VAL A 111 -0.86 -16.33 1.76
N ASP A 112 -0.66 -17.42 2.49
CA ASP A 112 -1.13 -17.56 3.87
C ASP A 112 -0.40 -16.61 4.83
N GLN A 113 0.90 -16.41 4.63
CA GLN A 113 1.67 -15.41 5.39
C GLN A 113 1.16 -13.99 5.15
N ILE A 114 0.80 -13.66 3.90
CA ILE A 114 0.22 -12.34 3.58
C ILE A 114 -1.15 -12.18 4.24
N LYS A 115 -2.03 -13.18 4.13
CA LYS A 115 -3.36 -13.17 4.75
C LYS A 115 -3.27 -13.04 6.28
N ASP A 116 -2.37 -13.77 6.92
CA ASP A 116 -2.13 -13.66 8.35
C ASP A 116 -1.63 -12.25 8.73
N ALA A 117 -0.67 -11.70 7.98
CA ALA A 117 -0.16 -10.36 8.22
C ALA A 117 -1.26 -9.29 8.09
N ILE A 118 -2.11 -9.37 7.06
CA ILE A 118 -3.25 -8.47 6.86
C ILE A 118 -4.17 -8.53 8.08
N LYS A 119 -4.61 -9.72 8.50
CA LYS A 119 -5.51 -9.90 9.65
C LYS A 119 -4.95 -9.34 10.96
N ARG A 120 -3.64 -9.46 11.17
CA ARG A 120 -2.99 -8.97 12.39
C ARG A 120 -2.73 -7.47 12.39
N ARG A 121 -2.59 -6.84 11.22
CA ARG A 121 -2.07 -5.48 11.10
C ARG A 121 -3.09 -4.47 10.58
N MET A 122 -4.13 -4.92 9.90
CA MET A 122 -5.12 -4.04 9.27
C MET A 122 -6.48 -4.24 9.94
N SER A 123 -7.11 -3.13 10.33
CA SER A 123 -8.46 -3.11 10.91
C SER A 123 -9.16 -1.83 10.52
N LEU A 124 -10.39 -1.92 10.03
CA LEU A 124 -11.21 -0.74 9.71
C LEU A 124 -11.62 0.03 10.96
N ASP A 125 -11.77 -0.63 12.11
CA ASP A 125 -12.13 0.04 13.37
C ASP A 125 -11.06 1.02 13.87
N LYS A 126 -9.84 0.91 13.33
CA LYS A 126 -8.71 1.79 13.62
C LYS A 126 -8.38 2.72 12.45
N ALA A 127 -9.19 2.71 11.41
CA ALA A 127 -8.98 3.57 10.26
C ALA A 127 -9.37 5.01 10.59
N VAL A 128 -8.58 5.95 10.11
CA VAL A 128 -8.86 7.38 10.17
C VAL A 128 -8.94 7.90 8.76
N SER A 129 -10.05 8.53 8.41
CA SER A 129 -10.23 9.19 7.11
C SER A 129 -10.02 10.69 7.28
N VAL A 130 -9.22 11.27 6.38
CA VAL A 130 -8.96 12.71 6.34
C VAL A 130 -9.32 13.20 4.93
N ILE A 131 -10.29 14.10 4.87
CA ILE A 131 -10.72 14.76 3.63
C ILE A 131 -10.28 16.22 3.69
N VAL A 132 -9.60 16.67 2.64
CA VAL A 132 -9.17 18.08 2.51
C VAL A 132 -9.78 18.65 1.22
N GLY A 133 -10.53 19.72 1.37
CA GLY A 133 -11.22 20.36 0.24
C GLY A 133 -11.97 21.63 0.64
N PRO A 134 -12.78 22.23 -0.27
CA PRO A 134 -13.61 23.37 0.04
C PRO A 134 -14.61 23.08 1.17
N ALA A 135 -14.99 24.10 1.94
CA ALA A 135 -15.85 23.97 3.14
C ALA A 135 -17.17 23.20 2.88
N LYS A 136 -17.76 23.35 1.70
CA LYS A 136 -18.98 22.62 1.29
C LYS A 136 -18.81 21.08 1.22
N LEU A 137 -17.58 20.59 1.27
CA LEU A 137 -17.24 19.17 1.24
C LEU A 137 -17.36 18.54 2.63
N LEU A 138 -17.33 19.36 3.67
CA LEU A 138 -17.32 18.90 5.07
C LEU A 138 -18.73 18.58 5.60
N ASP A 139 -19.77 19.00 4.89
CA ASP A 139 -21.12 18.56 5.18
C ASP A 139 -21.25 17.12 4.66
N GLU A 140 -21.15 16.14 5.55
CA GLU A 140 -21.53 14.76 5.20
C GLU A 140 -22.91 14.80 4.53
N PRO A 141 -23.10 14.12 3.38
CA PRO A 141 -24.45 13.89 2.91
C PRO A 141 -25.19 13.15 4.03
N ASN A 142 -26.14 13.85 4.65
CA ASN A 142 -26.97 13.34 5.74
C ASN A 142 -27.39 11.91 5.40
N GLY A 143 -26.97 10.93 6.26
CA GLY A 143 -27.36 9.54 6.17
C GLY A 143 -28.86 9.32 6.39
#